data_34789caa99994f698e951efdd25bb5bf
#
_entry.id   34789caa99994f698e951efdd25bb5bf
#
_cell.length_a   1.000
_cell.length_b   1.000
_cell.length_c   1.000
_cell.angle_alpha   90.00
_cell.angle_beta   90.00
_cell.angle_gamma   90.00
#
_symmetry.space_group_name_H-M   'P 1'
#
loop_
_entity.id
_entity.type
_entity.pdbx_description
1 polymer ?
#
loop_
_entity_poly.entity_id
_entity_poly.type
_entity_poly.pdbx_seq_one_letter_code
_entity_poly.pdbx_strand_id
1 'polypeptide(L)'
;LNIRNFAKTGTLHIKKTWENPNDALTEKQVKIRLYQNGISTGQEFLLNEENGWEHTVDNVPLFQDRNPVEYKVEEIEIGKTHYSLEYGDGFLYYEVIYPEIQYFDSNGQQIFPKDENEFKDVSKMELEVQNLHFNLAERSFLKTDDLPRNRLAGAGFLFYKVPYDDVTKKYADDTGYTVDYDNTQSKDDIVLKKDGKTCTTYRSLETDENGMLQLPEDFENGRYWMVESVTPNKKDKADKTKTQYQDNFNLYMVDVESDILFLYEKSPMTNTWRAVSDRHIVNHPQKGGVTVEITKEVTGPLGNRKKPFDME
;
A
#
# COMPACT_ATOMS: atom_id res chain seq x y z
N LEU A 1 -17.98 47.47 13.19
CA LEU A 1 -18.24 46.20 13.87
C LEU A 1 -17.18 45.19 13.42
N ASN A 2 -16.20 44.88 14.29
CA ASN A 2 -15.25 43.80 14.01
C ASN A 2 -15.86 42.48 14.47
N ILE A 3 -16.45 41.73 13.55
CA ILE A 3 -16.88 40.35 13.81
C ILE A 3 -15.66 39.48 13.69
N ARG A 4 -15.11 38.99 14.79
CA ARG A 4 -14.07 37.94 14.79
C ARG A 4 -14.78 36.60 14.89
N ASN A 5 -14.78 35.85 13.80
CA ASN A 5 -15.16 34.44 13.85
C ASN A 5 -13.94 33.65 14.39
N PHE A 6 -14.10 33.11 15.59
CA PHE A 6 -13.11 32.12 16.07
C PHE A 6 -13.53 30.76 15.51
N ALA A 7 -12.60 30.14 14.81
CA ALA A 7 -12.77 28.75 14.44
C ALA A 7 -12.85 27.91 15.74
N LYS A 8 -13.82 27.03 15.85
CA LYS A 8 -13.86 26.08 16.95
C LYS A 8 -12.69 25.14 16.83
N THR A 9 -11.92 25.01 17.90
CA THR A 9 -10.79 24.09 18.01
C THR A 9 -11.08 23.02 19.06
N GLY A 10 -10.42 21.89 18.91
CA GLY A 10 -10.43 20.77 19.86
C GLY A 10 -9.02 20.26 20.10
N THR A 11 -8.96 19.13 20.79
CA THR A 11 -7.73 18.40 21.07
C THR A 11 -7.73 17.11 20.27
N LEU A 12 -6.61 16.79 19.63
CA LEU A 12 -6.39 15.52 18.96
C LEU A 12 -5.39 14.69 19.76
N HIS A 13 -5.86 13.55 20.26
CA HIS A 13 -5.05 12.58 20.98
C HIS A 13 -4.70 11.42 20.05
N ILE A 14 -3.42 11.14 19.90
CA ILE A 14 -2.87 10.06 19.07
C ILE A 14 -2.29 9.01 20.00
N LYS A 15 -2.72 7.77 19.84
CA LYS A 15 -2.30 6.64 20.67
C LYS A 15 -1.76 5.51 19.81
N LYS A 16 -0.65 4.93 20.24
CA LYS A 16 -0.06 3.74 19.65
C LYS A 16 -0.31 2.52 20.54
N THR A 17 -0.81 1.45 19.94
CA THR A 17 -0.99 0.16 20.60
C THR A 17 -0.27 -0.96 19.86
N TRP A 18 0.04 -2.04 20.56
CA TRP A 18 0.74 -3.21 20.08
C TRP A 18 -0.07 -4.45 20.44
N GLU A 19 -0.29 -5.36 19.48
CA GLU A 19 -0.91 -6.66 19.77
C GLU A 19 -0.03 -7.46 20.74
N ASN A 20 1.26 -7.49 20.47
CA ASN A 20 2.24 -8.10 21.38
C ASN A 20 3.03 -7.01 22.10
N PRO A 21 2.90 -6.87 23.43
CA PRO A 21 3.61 -5.85 24.20
C PRO A 21 5.14 -5.93 24.09
N ASN A 22 5.70 -7.10 23.78
CA ASN A 22 7.15 -7.27 23.62
C ASN A 22 7.66 -6.54 22.36
N ASP A 23 6.81 -6.29 21.37
CA ASP A 23 7.19 -5.56 20.17
C ASP A 23 7.51 -4.10 20.49
N ALA A 24 6.78 -3.49 21.43
CA ALA A 24 7.10 -2.15 21.94
C ALA A 24 8.51 -2.09 22.55
N LEU A 25 8.94 -3.15 23.27
CA LEU A 25 10.28 -3.23 23.85
C LEU A 25 11.37 -3.43 22.80
N THR A 26 11.04 -4.09 21.69
CA THR A 26 11.97 -4.36 20.59
C THR A 26 12.14 -3.12 19.73
N GLU A 27 11.05 -2.55 19.27
CA GLU A 27 11.05 -1.44 18.31
C GLU A 27 11.37 -0.09 18.97
N LYS A 28 11.00 0.09 20.24
CA LYS A 28 11.30 1.25 21.09
C LYS A 28 10.67 2.56 20.67
N GLN A 29 10.30 2.73 19.42
CA GLN A 29 9.69 3.96 18.90
C GLN A 29 8.98 3.73 17.59
N VAL A 30 7.99 4.60 17.31
CA VAL A 30 7.38 4.77 15.98
C VAL A 30 7.28 6.24 15.65
N LYS A 31 7.32 6.58 14.37
CA LYS A 31 7.08 7.93 13.89
C LYS A 31 5.76 7.99 13.13
N ILE A 32 4.92 8.93 13.52
CA ILE A 32 3.59 9.15 12.99
C ILE A 32 3.56 10.48 12.23
N ARG A 33 2.94 10.51 11.07
CA ARG A 33 2.65 11.72 10.29
C ARG A 33 1.18 12.05 10.36
N LEU A 34 0.86 13.34 10.56
CA LEU A 34 -0.52 13.83 10.63
C LEU A 34 -1.00 14.36 9.28
N TYR A 35 -2.23 14.00 8.93
CA TYR A 35 -2.94 14.48 7.75
C TYR A 35 -4.22 15.22 8.17
N GLN A 36 -4.55 16.27 7.42
CA GLN A 36 -5.79 17.03 7.54
C GLN A 36 -6.47 17.08 6.16
N ASN A 37 -7.70 16.60 6.08
CA ASN A 37 -8.46 16.52 4.82
C ASN A 37 -7.67 15.85 3.68
N GLY A 38 -6.96 14.76 3.99
CA GLY A 38 -6.14 14.00 3.06
C GLY A 38 -4.79 14.63 2.68
N ILE A 39 -4.46 15.82 3.22
CA ILE A 39 -3.20 16.53 2.95
C ILE A 39 -2.29 16.43 4.16
N SER A 40 -1.01 16.09 3.94
CA SER A 40 -0.02 16.09 5.02
C SER A 40 0.11 17.49 5.63
N THR A 41 0.02 17.57 6.95
CA THR A 41 0.24 18.82 7.70
C THR A 41 1.73 19.17 7.82
N GLY A 42 2.62 18.26 7.47
CA GLY A 42 4.06 18.35 7.72
C GLY A 42 4.43 18.07 9.19
N GLN A 43 3.48 17.80 10.07
CA GLN A 43 3.75 17.45 11.46
C GLN A 43 4.04 15.95 11.59
N GLU A 44 5.13 15.63 12.30
CA GLU A 44 5.54 14.27 12.60
C GLU A 44 5.78 14.15 14.11
N PHE A 45 5.36 13.04 14.69
CA PHE A 45 5.45 12.79 16.12
C PHE A 45 6.17 11.46 16.37
N LEU A 46 7.06 11.46 17.35
CA LEU A 46 7.71 10.26 17.83
C LEU A 46 6.94 9.72 19.03
N LEU A 47 6.46 8.48 18.93
CA LEU A 47 5.80 7.76 20.01
C LEU A 47 6.72 6.66 20.51
N ASN A 48 6.90 6.59 21.83
CA ASN A 48 7.79 5.65 22.50
C ASN A 48 7.37 5.45 23.97
N GLU A 49 8.12 4.66 24.71
CA GLU A 49 7.86 4.39 26.12
C GLU A 49 7.94 5.67 26.98
N GLU A 50 8.82 6.62 26.67
CA GLU A 50 9.02 7.84 27.44
C GLU A 50 7.77 8.73 27.45
N ASN A 51 7.01 8.74 26.35
CA ASN A 51 5.76 9.49 26.23
C ASN A 51 4.51 8.60 26.35
N GLY A 52 4.69 7.35 26.84
CA GLY A 52 3.59 6.41 27.02
C GLY A 52 2.93 5.95 25.73
N TRP A 53 3.63 6.04 24.60
CA TRP A 53 3.11 5.74 23.26
C TRP A 53 1.95 6.64 22.85
N GLU A 54 1.92 7.87 23.34
CA GLU A 54 0.84 8.83 23.11
C GLU A 54 1.39 10.21 22.75
N HIS A 55 0.59 10.96 21.98
CA HIS A 55 0.86 12.37 21.66
C HIS A 55 -0.44 13.15 21.58
N THR A 56 -0.43 14.38 22.09
CA THR A 56 -1.58 15.26 22.05
C THR A 56 -1.28 16.52 21.25
N VAL A 57 -2.14 16.85 20.31
CA VAL A 57 -2.08 18.07 19.51
C VAL A 57 -3.24 18.97 19.95
N ASP A 58 -2.94 20.09 20.58
CA ASP A 58 -3.93 21.05 21.05
C ASP A 58 -4.32 22.04 19.96
N ASN A 59 -5.52 22.61 20.11
CA ASN A 59 -6.02 23.69 19.26
C ASN A 59 -6.14 23.29 17.78
N VAL A 60 -6.41 22.03 17.47
CA VAL A 60 -6.66 21.59 16.11
C VAL A 60 -8.02 22.11 15.61
N PRO A 61 -8.14 22.63 14.37
CA PRO A 61 -9.42 23.06 13.82
C PRO A 61 -10.42 21.92 13.74
N LEU A 62 -11.62 22.11 14.24
CA LEU A 62 -12.71 21.12 14.09
C LEU A 62 -13.50 21.32 12.79
N PHE A 63 -13.46 22.53 12.24
CA PHE A 63 -14.14 22.90 10.99
C PHE A 63 -13.23 23.69 10.08
N GLN A 64 -13.34 23.42 8.78
CA GLN A 64 -12.76 24.20 7.71
C GLN A 64 -13.88 24.46 6.67
N ASP A 65 -14.08 25.73 6.30
CA ASP A 65 -15.11 26.13 5.32
C ASP A 65 -16.51 25.57 5.65
N ARG A 66 -16.88 25.52 6.94
CA ARG A 66 -18.11 24.95 7.53
C ARG A 66 -18.23 23.43 7.48
N ASN A 67 -17.24 22.72 6.96
CA ASN A 67 -17.22 21.28 6.98
C ASN A 67 -16.36 20.77 8.15
N PRO A 68 -16.74 19.66 8.79
CA PRO A 68 -15.88 18.98 9.75
C PRO A 68 -14.52 18.65 9.11
N VAL A 69 -13.44 18.84 9.87
CA VAL A 69 -12.09 18.49 9.43
C VAL A 69 -11.87 17.01 9.66
N GLU A 70 -11.45 16.31 8.63
CA GLU A 70 -11.03 14.92 8.72
C GLU A 70 -9.55 14.84 9.09
N TYR A 71 -9.25 14.19 10.22
CA TYR A 71 -7.87 13.90 10.64
C TYR A 71 -7.56 12.43 10.42
N LYS A 72 -6.35 12.18 9.90
CA LYS A 72 -5.76 10.84 9.76
C LYS A 72 -4.32 10.88 10.19
N VAL A 73 -3.82 9.75 10.61
CA VAL A 73 -2.39 9.54 10.88
C VAL A 73 -1.87 8.40 10.05
N GLU A 74 -0.56 8.41 9.81
CA GLU A 74 0.16 7.36 9.11
C GLU A 74 1.43 7.05 9.90
N GLU A 75 1.68 5.79 10.20
CA GLU A 75 2.95 5.35 10.73
C GLU A 75 3.95 5.28 9.58
N ILE A 76 5.00 6.10 9.66
CA ILE A 76 5.99 6.26 8.58
C ILE A 76 7.37 5.67 8.91
N GLU A 77 7.59 5.34 10.19
CA GLU A 77 8.86 4.75 10.65
C GLU A 77 8.60 3.90 11.90
N ILE A 78 9.22 2.74 11.96
CA ILE A 78 9.23 1.85 13.12
C ILE A 78 10.67 1.59 13.53
N GLY A 79 10.96 1.67 14.82
CA GLY A 79 12.31 1.57 15.34
C GLY A 79 13.21 2.68 14.81
N LYS A 80 14.34 2.32 14.20
CA LYS A 80 15.23 3.24 13.49
C LYS A 80 15.11 3.14 11.97
N THR A 81 14.12 2.45 11.49
CA THR A 81 14.01 2.05 10.10
C THR A 81 12.77 2.68 9.50
N HIS A 82 12.97 3.39 8.40
CA HIS A 82 11.84 3.83 7.59
C HIS A 82 11.10 2.60 7.05
N TYR A 83 9.80 2.71 6.83
CA TYR A 83 9.03 1.74 6.03
C TYR A 83 9.48 1.77 4.56
N SER A 84 10.77 1.82 4.33
CA SER A 84 11.36 1.49 3.07
C SER A 84 11.79 0.05 3.16
N LEU A 85 11.35 -0.74 2.27
CA LEU A 85 11.55 -2.13 1.90
C LEU A 85 12.94 -2.79 2.16
N GLU A 86 13.73 -2.27 3.09
CA GLU A 86 15.09 -2.73 3.41
C GLU A 86 15.14 -3.46 4.76
N TYR A 87 14.29 -4.47 4.94
CA TYR A 87 14.41 -5.33 6.12
C TYR A 87 15.04 -6.66 5.77
N GLY A 88 16.30 -6.80 6.15
CA GLY A 88 17.10 -7.99 5.91
C GLY A 88 17.08 -9.04 7.02
N ASP A 89 16.32 -8.89 8.11
CA ASP A 89 16.53 -9.79 9.25
C ASP A 89 15.27 -10.40 9.83
N GLY A 90 14.45 -10.93 9.06
CA GLY A 90 13.42 -11.76 9.63
C GLY A 90 12.04 -11.38 9.19
N PHE A 91 11.37 -12.34 8.99
CA PHE A 91 10.01 -12.55 8.60
C PHE A 91 8.97 -11.92 9.55
N LEU A 92 9.36 -10.96 10.37
CA LEU A 92 8.50 -10.20 11.26
C LEU A 92 7.97 -8.99 10.52
N TYR A 93 6.69 -8.99 10.31
CA TYR A 93 5.97 -7.96 9.60
C TYR A 93 4.85 -7.43 10.48
N TYR A 94 4.74 -6.11 10.59
CA TYR A 94 3.62 -5.51 11.29
C TYR A 94 2.53 -5.11 10.32
N GLU A 95 1.31 -5.54 10.59
CA GLU A 95 0.12 -4.94 9.99
C GLU A 95 -0.25 -3.70 10.79
N VAL A 96 -0.27 -2.54 10.15
CA VAL A 96 -0.68 -1.30 10.80
C VAL A 96 -2.16 -1.08 10.53
N ILE A 97 -2.95 -1.09 11.60
CA ILE A 97 -4.38 -0.81 11.56
C ILE A 97 -4.62 0.58 12.11
N TYR A 98 -5.50 1.31 11.43
CA TYR A 98 -5.97 2.62 11.83
C TYR A 98 -7.47 2.51 12.15
N PRO A 99 -7.85 2.27 13.42
CA PRO A 99 -9.25 2.25 13.82
C PRO A 99 -9.95 3.57 13.49
N GLU A 100 -11.27 3.52 13.39
CA GLU A 100 -12.06 4.74 13.18
C GLU A 100 -11.81 5.76 14.30
N ILE A 101 -11.74 7.04 13.89
CA ILE A 101 -11.58 8.15 14.83
C ILE A 101 -12.71 8.16 15.85
N GLN A 102 -12.36 8.34 17.11
CA GLN A 102 -13.33 8.49 18.19
C GLN A 102 -13.49 9.96 18.58
N TYR A 103 -14.71 10.35 18.89
CA TYR A 103 -15.06 11.72 19.25
C TYR A 103 -15.59 11.77 20.68
N PHE A 104 -15.23 12.82 21.41
CA PHE A 104 -15.64 13.02 22.80
C PHE A 104 -16.13 14.46 23.01
N ASP A 105 -17.13 14.62 23.86
CA ASP A 105 -17.63 15.93 24.29
C ASP A 105 -16.71 16.56 25.36
N SER A 106 -17.08 17.75 25.84
CA SER A 106 -16.34 18.47 26.88
C SER A 106 -16.36 17.78 28.25
N ASN A 107 -17.26 16.82 28.47
CA ASN A 107 -17.33 16.01 29.67
C ASN A 107 -16.53 14.70 29.57
N GLY A 108 -15.91 14.45 28.40
CA GLY A 108 -15.19 13.23 28.12
C GLY A 108 -16.08 12.04 27.75
N GLN A 109 -17.37 12.29 27.46
CA GLN A 109 -18.27 11.26 27.01
C GLN A 109 -18.08 11.03 25.49
N GLN A 110 -17.97 9.77 25.09
CA GLN A 110 -17.89 9.42 23.67
C GLN A 110 -19.20 9.77 22.95
N ILE A 111 -19.09 10.43 21.82
CA ILE A 111 -20.20 10.84 20.96
C ILE A 111 -19.96 10.35 19.53
N PHE A 112 -21.04 10.24 18.74
CA PHE A 112 -21.03 9.76 17.38
C PHE A 112 -21.69 10.79 16.46
N PRO A 113 -20.99 11.91 16.15
CA PRO A 113 -21.60 13.02 15.41
C PRO A 113 -21.93 12.58 13.98
N LYS A 114 -23.18 12.78 13.57
CA LYS A 114 -23.69 12.40 12.23
C LYS A 114 -23.75 13.58 11.27
N ASP A 115 -23.78 14.80 11.81
CA ASP A 115 -23.87 16.02 11.02
C ASP A 115 -23.06 17.17 11.65
N GLU A 116 -23.00 18.29 10.94
CA GLU A 116 -22.30 19.50 11.39
C GLU A 116 -22.78 20.01 12.76
N ASN A 117 -24.09 19.84 13.08
CA ASN A 117 -24.61 20.37 14.34
C ASN A 117 -24.16 19.51 15.52
N GLU A 118 -24.19 18.20 15.38
CA GLU A 118 -23.69 17.28 16.41
C GLU A 118 -22.15 17.39 16.56
N PHE A 119 -21.45 17.66 15.46
CA PHE A 119 -20.00 17.87 15.49
C PHE A 119 -19.58 19.11 16.30
N LYS A 120 -20.45 20.04 16.53
CA LYS A 120 -20.21 21.22 17.41
C LYS A 120 -19.97 20.85 18.86
N ASP A 121 -20.40 19.68 19.29
CA ASP A 121 -20.21 19.21 20.67
C ASP A 121 -18.85 18.48 20.85
N VAL A 122 -18.17 18.17 19.79
CA VAL A 122 -16.82 17.56 19.84
C VAL A 122 -15.85 18.53 20.52
N SER A 123 -15.11 18.04 21.50
CA SER A 123 -14.01 18.76 22.18
C SER A 123 -12.68 18.02 22.06
N LYS A 124 -12.71 16.68 21.98
CA LYS A 124 -11.55 15.81 21.83
C LYS A 124 -11.81 14.79 20.74
N MET A 125 -10.78 14.51 19.96
CA MET A 125 -10.72 13.42 19.00
C MET A 125 -9.61 12.46 19.41
N GLU A 126 -9.80 11.17 19.18
CA GLU A 126 -8.79 10.15 19.45
C GLU A 126 -8.54 9.32 18.20
N LEU A 127 -7.28 9.25 17.78
CA LEU A 127 -6.78 8.41 16.70
C LEU A 127 -5.89 7.33 17.29
N GLU A 128 -6.17 6.09 16.93
CA GLU A 128 -5.35 4.96 17.32
C GLU A 128 -4.53 4.46 16.13
N VAL A 129 -3.30 4.05 16.41
CA VAL A 129 -2.42 3.33 15.49
C VAL A 129 -2.09 2.01 16.15
N GLN A 130 -2.60 0.93 15.60
CA GLN A 130 -2.39 -0.41 16.14
C GLN A 130 -1.47 -1.21 15.24
N ASN A 131 -0.40 -1.78 15.82
CA ASN A 131 0.44 -2.76 15.13
C ASN A 131 0.06 -4.16 15.58
N LEU A 132 -0.40 -4.94 14.60
CA LEU A 132 -0.58 -6.38 14.76
C LEU A 132 0.71 -7.08 14.32
N HIS A 133 1.11 -8.06 15.11
CA HIS A 133 2.26 -8.89 14.76
C HIS A 133 1.86 -9.82 13.61
N PHE A 134 2.49 -9.64 12.47
CA PHE A 134 2.25 -10.48 11.31
C PHE A 134 3.48 -11.33 11.03
N ASN A 135 3.37 -12.62 11.27
CA ASN A 135 4.41 -13.58 10.93
C ASN A 135 4.09 -14.20 9.57
N LEU A 136 4.86 -13.83 8.56
CA LEU A 136 4.73 -14.41 7.23
C LEU A 136 5.22 -15.86 7.27
N ALA A 137 4.36 -16.81 6.94
CA ALA A 137 4.74 -18.22 6.86
C ALA A 137 5.98 -18.42 5.96
N GLU A 138 6.85 -19.35 6.32
CA GLU A 138 8.18 -19.50 5.69
C GLU A 138 8.15 -19.69 4.17
N ARG A 139 7.08 -20.34 3.65
CA ARG A 139 6.87 -20.57 2.21
C ARG A 139 5.77 -19.72 1.62
N SER A 140 5.69 -18.44 2.00
CA SER A 140 4.67 -17.53 1.52
C SER A 140 5.24 -16.17 1.13
N PHE A 141 4.46 -15.37 0.41
CA PHE A 141 4.70 -13.95 0.18
C PHE A 141 3.39 -13.16 0.26
N LEU A 142 3.51 -11.85 0.46
CA LEU A 142 2.40 -10.94 0.62
C LEU A 142 2.19 -10.10 -0.63
N LYS A 143 0.92 -9.83 -0.97
CA LYS A 143 0.50 -8.95 -2.05
C LYS A 143 -0.29 -7.78 -1.53
N THR A 144 0.14 -6.56 -1.84
CA THR A 144 -0.55 -5.34 -1.40
C THR A 144 -0.57 -4.28 -2.51
N ASP A 145 -1.25 -3.16 -2.23
CA ASP A 145 -1.04 -1.91 -2.96
C ASP A 145 -0.02 -1.00 -2.26
N ASP A 146 0.21 0.17 -2.84
CA ASP A 146 1.20 1.11 -2.35
C ASP A 146 0.67 2.09 -1.29
N LEU A 147 -0.67 2.27 -1.17
CA LEU A 147 -1.26 3.22 -0.20
C LEU A 147 -2.75 2.96 0.08
N PRO A 148 -3.18 2.92 1.33
CA PRO A 148 -2.48 2.38 2.48
C PRO A 148 -2.27 0.90 2.18
N ARG A 149 -1.23 0.26 2.50
CA ARG A 149 -0.85 -1.12 2.15
C ARG A 149 -2.02 -2.14 2.25
N ASN A 150 -3.06 -1.91 1.43
CA ASN A 150 -4.20 -2.82 1.36
C ASN A 150 -3.76 -4.16 0.83
N ARG A 151 -4.15 -5.20 1.49
CA ARG A 151 -3.88 -6.57 1.08
C ARG A 151 -4.75 -6.93 -0.11
N LEU A 152 -4.15 -7.53 -1.13
CA LEU A 152 -4.80 -7.78 -2.40
C LEU A 152 -5.09 -9.26 -2.59
N ALA A 153 -6.34 -9.64 -2.33
CA ALA A 153 -6.87 -10.96 -2.64
C ALA A 153 -7.06 -11.16 -4.14
N GLY A 154 -6.93 -12.39 -4.60
CA GLY A 154 -7.24 -12.77 -5.97
C GLY A 154 -6.20 -12.36 -7.00
N ALA A 155 -4.96 -12.04 -6.58
CA ALA A 155 -3.84 -11.90 -7.50
C ALA A 155 -3.37 -13.29 -7.95
N GLY A 156 -3.39 -13.54 -9.25
CA GLY A 156 -2.98 -14.82 -9.82
C GLY A 156 -1.50 -14.82 -10.21
N PHE A 157 -0.79 -15.87 -9.84
CA PHE A 157 0.63 -16.04 -10.15
C PHE A 157 0.88 -17.36 -10.87
N LEU A 158 1.70 -17.31 -11.91
CA LEU A 158 2.18 -18.48 -12.65
C LEU A 158 3.65 -18.73 -12.33
N PHE A 159 3.95 -19.98 -11.99
CA PHE A 159 5.29 -20.45 -11.71
C PHE A 159 5.79 -21.35 -12.83
N TYR A 160 7.04 -21.18 -13.21
CA TYR A 160 7.71 -21.89 -14.29
C TYR A 160 9.04 -22.45 -13.78
N LYS A 161 9.27 -23.75 -13.87
CA LYS A 161 10.55 -24.34 -13.45
C LYS A 161 11.69 -23.77 -14.28
N VAL A 162 12.73 -23.29 -13.61
CA VAL A 162 13.98 -22.91 -14.27
C VAL A 162 14.79 -24.17 -14.57
N PRO A 163 15.21 -24.38 -15.83
CA PRO A 163 16.03 -25.52 -16.17
C PRO A 163 17.33 -25.55 -15.35
N TYR A 164 17.64 -26.71 -14.81
CA TYR A 164 18.87 -26.96 -14.08
C TYR A 164 19.78 -27.88 -14.89
N ASP A 165 21.04 -27.51 -15.06
CA ASP A 165 22.05 -28.31 -15.74
C ASP A 165 22.85 -29.12 -14.71
N ASP A 166 22.64 -30.42 -14.69
CA ASP A 166 23.29 -31.36 -13.77
C ASP A 166 24.80 -31.46 -13.98
N VAL A 167 25.28 -31.12 -15.16
CA VAL A 167 26.72 -31.16 -15.48
C VAL A 167 27.42 -29.93 -14.93
N THR A 168 26.88 -28.75 -15.23
CA THR A 168 27.50 -27.48 -14.78
C THR A 168 27.06 -27.08 -13.38
N LYS A 169 26.07 -27.79 -12.81
CA LYS A 169 25.46 -27.47 -11.49
C LYS A 169 24.92 -26.03 -11.41
N LYS A 170 24.31 -25.57 -12.50
CA LYS A 170 23.76 -24.21 -12.58
C LYS A 170 22.34 -24.19 -13.12
N TYR A 171 21.55 -23.24 -12.63
CA TYR A 171 20.29 -22.90 -13.25
C TYR A 171 20.51 -22.07 -14.53
N ALA A 172 19.60 -22.20 -15.47
CA ALA A 172 19.55 -21.33 -16.64
C ALA A 172 19.36 -19.86 -16.19
N ASP A 173 19.97 -18.93 -16.92
CA ASP A 173 19.74 -17.51 -16.76
C ASP A 173 18.40 -17.09 -17.40
N ASP A 174 18.06 -15.82 -17.29
CA ASP A 174 16.83 -15.25 -17.82
C ASP A 174 16.95 -14.72 -19.26
N THR A 175 18.01 -15.10 -19.98
CA THR A 175 18.22 -14.71 -21.37
C THR A 175 17.12 -15.26 -22.28
N GLY A 176 16.50 -14.38 -23.09
CA GLY A 176 15.42 -14.72 -24.01
C GLY A 176 14.03 -14.84 -23.36
N TYR A 177 13.92 -14.69 -22.03
CA TYR A 177 12.63 -14.64 -21.36
C TYR A 177 12.03 -13.23 -21.39
N THR A 178 10.73 -13.17 -21.66
CA THR A 178 9.92 -11.94 -21.64
C THR A 178 8.59 -12.19 -20.96
N VAL A 179 8.07 -11.18 -20.27
CA VAL A 179 6.74 -11.19 -19.69
C VAL A 179 5.81 -10.40 -20.60
N ASP A 180 4.72 -11.03 -21.07
CA ASP A 180 3.83 -10.44 -22.06
C ASP A 180 2.43 -11.06 -21.97
N TYR A 181 1.44 -10.45 -22.64
CA TYR A 181 0.09 -11.02 -22.70
C TYR A 181 0.03 -12.36 -23.44
N ASP A 182 -0.84 -13.25 -22.95
CA ASP A 182 -1.18 -14.48 -23.66
C ASP A 182 -2.15 -14.16 -24.80
N ASN A 183 -1.60 -14.13 -26.02
CA ASN A 183 -2.38 -13.88 -27.22
C ASN A 183 -3.11 -15.12 -27.76
N THR A 184 -2.95 -16.28 -27.09
CA THR A 184 -3.47 -17.57 -27.59
C THR A 184 -4.77 -18.03 -26.93
N GLN A 185 -4.96 -17.73 -25.63
CA GLN A 185 -6.12 -18.24 -24.86
C GLN A 185 -6.95 -17.11 -24.24
N SER A 186 -6.33 -16.19 -23.54
CA SER A 186 -6.96 -15.01 -22.97
C SER A 186 -6.11 -13.79 -23.26
N LYS A 187 -6.71 -12.78 -23.89
CA LYS A 187 -5.98 -11.54 -24.23
C LYS A 187 -5.58 -10.70 -23.02
N ASP A 188 -6.02 -11.11 -21.85
CA ASP A 188 -5.86 -10.36 -20.61
C ASP A 188 -4.90 -11.02 -19.60
N ASP A 189 -4.50 -12.28 -19.80
CA ASP A 189 -3.58 -12.96 -18.92
C ASP A 189 -2.13 -12.69 -19.31
N ILE A 190 -1.30 -12.46 -18.30
CA ILE A 190 0.14 -12.25 -18.49
C ILE A 190 0.86 -13.58 -18.30
N VAL A 191 1.77 -13.89 -19.21
CA VAL A 191 2.51 -15.15 -19.23
C VAL A 191 4.01 -14.92 -19.44
N LEU A 192 4.79 -15.92 -19.08
CA LEU A 192 6.22 -15.96 -19.44
C LEU A 192 6.39 -16.55 -20.84
N LYS A 193 7.17 -15.88 -21.68
CA LYS A 193 7.58 -16.35 -22.99
C LYS A 193 9.09 -16.51 -23.05
N LYS A 194 9.55 -17.52 -23.79
CA LYS A 194 10.96 -17.71 -24.14
C LYS A 194 11.08 -17.70 -25.65
N ASP A 195 11.91 -16.80 -26.20
CA ASP A 195 12.11 -16.63 -27.64
C ASP A 195 10.76 -16.49 -28.39
N GLY A 196 9.82 -15.75 -27.80
CA GLY A 196 8.50 -15.48 -28.34
C GLY A 196 7.45 -16.61 -28.16
N LYS A 197 7.80 -17.72 -27.54
CA LYS A 197 6.91 -18.86 -27.28
C LYS A 197 6.48 -18.89 -25.81
N THR A 198 5.19 -19.09 -25.54
CA THR A 198 4.65 -19.25 -24.18
C THR A 198 5.30 -20.45 -23.51
N CYS A 199 5.82 -20.23 -22.30
CA CYS A 199 6.41 -21.30 -21.49
C CYS A 199 5.34 -22.19 -20.85
N THR A 200 5.71 -23.45 -20.56
CA THR A 200 4.81 -24.36 -19.84
C THR A 200 4.76 -24.01 -18.37
N THR A 201 3.58 -23.72 -17.86
CA THR A 201 3.34 -23.41 -16.45
C THR A 201 3.53 -24.67 -15.61
N TYR A 202 4.28 -24.55 -14.51
CA TYR A 202 4.39 -25.59 -13.49
C TYR A 202 3.20 -25.57 -12.52
N ARG A 203 2.89 -24.40 -11.97
CA ARG A 203 1.77 -24.17 -11.05
C ARG A 203 1.14 -22.81 -11.28
N SER A 204 -0.16 -22.74 -11.04
CA SER A 204 -0.93 -21.49 -10.93
C SER A 204 -1.47 -21.38 -9.52
N LEU A 205 -1.19 -20.28 -8.83
CA LEU A 205 -1.62 -20.03 -7.46
C LEU A 205 -2.22 -18.62 -7.38
N GLU A 206 -3.07 -18.40 -6.38
CA GLU A 206 -3.77 -17.12 -6.19
C GLU A 206 -3.65 -16.68 -4.72
N THR A 207 -3.58 -15.39 -4.47
CA THR A 207 -3.55 -14.85 -3.12
C THR A 207 -4.91 -15.02 -2.44
N ASP A 208 -4.88 -15.36 -1.16
CA ASP A 208 -6.06 -15.51 -0.31
C ASP A 208 -6.72 -14.16 0.05
N GLU A 209 -7.74 -14.19 0.89
CA GLU A 209 -8.46 -13.01 1.37
C GLU A 209 -7.57 -12.02 2.15
N ASN A 210 -6.47 -12.49 2.69
CA ASN A 210 -5.46 -11.69 3.40
C ASN A 210 -4.33 -11.21 2.47
N GLY A 211 -4.46 -11.39 1.15
CA GLY A 211 -3.41 -11.04 0.20
C GLY A 211 -2.16 -11.93 0.29
N MET A 212 -2.23 -13.05 0.98
CA MET A 212 -1.12 -13.97 1.14
C MET A 212 -1.18 -15.08 0.10
N LEU A 213 -0.04 -15.37 -0.54
CA LEU A 213 0.14 -16.55 -1.35
C LEU A 213 1.02 -17.54 -0.58
N GLN A 214 0.45 -18.66 -0.18
CA GLN A 214 1.14 -19.77 0.47
C GLN A 214 1.45 -20.84 -0.56
N LEU A 215 2.71 -21.26 -0.68
CA LEU A 215 3.06 -22.43 -1.48
C LEU A 215 2.51 -23.71 -0.80
N PRO A 216 1.85 -24.59 -1.56
CA PRO A 216 1.38 -25.86 -1.02
C PRO A 216 2.54 -26.77 -0.60
N GLU A 217 2.27 -27.72 0.30
CA GLU A 217 3.29 -28.64 0.83
C GLU A 217 3.99 -29.47 -0.27
N ASP A 218 3.25 -29.82 -1.35
CA ASP A 218 3.75 -30.57 -2.49
C ASP A 218 4.52 -29.70 -3.53
N PHE A 219 4.74 -28.43 -3.24
CA PHE A 219 5.52 -27.55 -4.11
C PHE A 219 6.99 -27.93 -4.01
N GLU A 220 7.58 -28.38 -5.12
CA GLU A 220 8.93 -28.91 -5.13
C GLU A 220 10.00 -27.83 -4.84
N ASN A 221 11.08 -28.23 -4.18
CA ASN A 221 12.26 -27.37 -4.02
C ASN A 221 12.90 -27.09 -5.37
N GLY A 222 13.48 -25.91 -5.54
CA GLY A 222 14.16 -25.50 -6.76
C GLY A 222 13.96 -24.02 -7.09
N ARG A 223 14.44 -23.63 -8.26
CA ARG A 223 14.31 -22.27 -8.77
C ARG A 223 13.15 -22.17 -9.77
N TYR A 224 12.42 -21.08 -9.67
CA TYR A 224 11.26 -20.80 -10.52
C TYR A 224 11.30 -19.35 -11.04
N TRP A 225 10.90 -19.19 -12.29
CA TRP A 225 10.42 -17.90 -12.76
C TRP A 225 8.96 -17.75 -12.33
N MET A 226 8.58 -16.55 -11.92
CA MET A 226 7.22 -16.24 -11.51
C MET A 226 6.76 -14.94 -12.16
N VAL A 227 5.52 -14.92 -12.62
CA VAL A 227 4.84 -13.71 -13.15
C VAL A 227 3.48 -13.56 -12.50
N GLU A 228 3.03 -12.33 -12.31
CA GLU A 228 1.65 -12.04 -11.93
C GLU A 228 0.78 -12.08 -13.18
N SER A 229 0.00 -13.14 -13.33
CA SER A 229 -0.78 -13.37 -14.55
C SER A 229 -2.13 -12.66 -14.50
N VAL A 230 -2.70 -12.50 -13.31
CA VAL A 230 -4.00 -11.85 -13.08
C VAL A 230 -3.85 -10.80 -11.99
N THR A 231 -4.03 -9.54 -12.35
CA THR A 231 -4.08 -8.44 -11.39
C THR A 231 -5.33 -8.53 -10.53
N PRO A 232 -5.28 -8.23 -9.22
CA PRO A 232 -6.44 -8.15 -8.36
C PRO A 232 -7.53 -7.28 -8.99
N ASN A 233 -8.79 -7.69 -8.83
CA ASN A 233 -9.97 -6.97 -9.36
C ASN A 233 -10.06 -6.86 -10.89
N LYS A 234 -9.20 -7.55 -11.66
CA LYS A 234 -9.29 -7.55 -13.13
C LYS A 234 -10.62 -8.14 -13.62
N LYS A 235 -11.17 -9.11 -12.90
CA LYS A 235 -12.49 -9.73 -13.19
C LYS A 235 -13.67 -8.77 -12.93
N ASP A 236 -13.47 -7.74 -12.11
CA ASP A 236 -14.50 -6.79 -11.68
C ASP A 236 -14.48 -5.47 -12.47
N LYS A 237 -14.01 -5.48 -13.71
CA LYS A 237 -13.96 -4.27 -14.60
C LYS A 237 -15.30 -3.54 -14.73
N ALA A 238 -16.42 -4.20 -14.43
CA ALA A 238 -17.75 -3.60 -14.43
C ALA A 238 -18.05 -2.80 -13.15
N ASP A 239 -17.36 -3.07 -12.05
CA ASP A 239 -17.53 -2.37 -10.77
C ASP A 239 -16.57 -1.18 -10.69
N LYS A 240 -17.08 0.00 -11.08
CA LYS A 240 -16.30 1.26 -11.06
C LYS A 240 -15.97 1.76 -9.65
N THR A 241 -16.49 1.12 -8.60
CA THR A 241 -16.21 1.50 -7.20
C THR A 241 -14.94 0.86 -6.68
N LYS A 242 -14.44 -0.18 -7.35
CA LYS A 242 -13.21 -0.88 -6.95
C LYS A 242 -11.98 -0.25 -7.58
N THR A 243 -10.92 -0.15 -6.80
CA THR A 243 -9.61 0.28 -7.28
C THR A 243 -9.11 -0.70 -8.34
N GLN A 244 -8.74 -0.17 -9.50
CA GLN A 244 -8.09 -0.96 -10.55
C GLN A 244 -6.58 -0.82 -10.44
N TYR A 245 -5.86 -1.92 -10.65
CA TYR A 245 -4.41 -1.96 -10.60
C TYR A 245 -3.81 -2.05 -12.00
N GLN A 246 -2.60 -1.53 -12.16
CA GLN A 246 -1.83 -1.68 -13.39
C GLN A 246 -1.41 -3.14 -13.56
N ASP A 247 -1.39 -3.61 -14.80
CA ASP A 247 -0.84 -4.92 -15.10
C ASP A 247 0.66 -4.95 -14.77
N ASN A 248 1.10 -6.01 -14.12
CA ASN A 248 2.47 -6.15 -13.64
C ASN A 248 3.26 -7.07 -14.58
N PHE A 249 4.17 -6.48 -15.35
CA PHE A 249 5.05 -7.20 -16.28
C PHE A 249 6.43 -7.53 -15.68
N ASN A 250 6.56 -7.48 -14.36
CA ASN A 250 7.81 -7.85 -13.73
C ASN A 250 8.02 -9.37 -13.77
N LEU A 251 9.25 -9.76 -14.06
CA LEU A 251 9.71 -11.12 -13.86
C LEU A 251 10.29 -11.24 -12.47
N TYR A 252 9.78 -12.19 -11.70
CA TYR A 252 10.31 -12.55 -10.39
C TYR A 252 11.06 -13.87 -10.48
N MET A 253 12.05 -14.04 -9.62
CA MET A 253 12.72 -15.29 -9.38
C MET A 253 12.40 -15.77 -7.98
N VAL A 254 12.03 -17.03 -7.84
CA VAL A 254 11.69 -17.67 -6.58
C VAL A 254 12.57 -18.87 -6.37
N ASP A 255 13.34 -18.87 -5.28
CA ASP A 255 14.06 -20.04 -4.82
C ASP A 255 13.32 -20.67 -3.65
N VAL A 256 13.04 -21.96 -3.74
CA VAL A 256 12.39 -22.74 -2.70
C VAL A 256 13.38 -23.76 -2.18
N GLU A 257 13.81 -23.60 -0.93
CA GLU A 257 14.78 -24.48 -0.27
C GLU A 257 14.19 -24.99 1.04
N SER A 258 13.96 -26.30 1.12
CA SER A 258 13.33 -26.93 2.29
C SER A 258 11.98 -26.27 2.64
N ASP A 259 11.93 -25.48 3.69
CA ASP A 259 10.70 -24.84 4.17
C ASP A 259 10.69 -23.32 3.93
N ILE A 260 11.69 -22.78 3.23
CA ILE A 260 11.86 -21.34 3.02
C ILE A 260 11.68 -20.97 1.55
N LEU A 261 11.04 -19.84 1.29
CA LEU A 261 10.93 -19.19 -0.01
C LEU A 261 11.79 -17.92 -0.01
N PHE A 262 12.67 -17.79 -1.01
CA PHE A 262 13.36 -16.55 -1.30
C PHE A 262 12.79 -15.92 -2.56
N LEU A 263 12.41 -14.64 -2.46
CA LEU A 263 11.86 -13.88 -3.57
C LEU A 263 12.88 -12.86 -4.07
N TYR A 264 13.01 -12.78 -5.39
CA TYR A 264 13.88 -11.80 -6.05
C TYR A 264 13.12 -11.08 -7.15
N GLU A 265 13.36 -9.79 -7.30
CA GLU A 265 12.88 -9.01 -8.43
C GLU A 265 14.04 -8.50 -9.29
N LYS A 266 13.76 -8.26 -10.57
CA LYS A 266 14.75 -7.73 -11.49
C LYS A 266 14.68 -6.21 -11.52
N SER A 267 15.79 -5.56 -11.19
CA SER A 267 15.88 -4.10 -11.28
C SER A 267 15.77 -3.66 -12.75
N PRO A 268 14.80 -2.81 -13.11
CA PRO A 268 14.66 -2.32 -14.49
C PRO A 268 15.82 -1.41 -14.92
N MET A 269 16.51 -0.79 -13.96
CA MET A 269 17.62 0.13 -14.25
C MET A 269 18.95 -0.59 -14.48
N THR A 270 19.24 -1.60 -13.65
CA THR A 270 20.54 -2.30 -13.67
C THR A 270 20.48 -3.67 -14.33
N ASN A 271 19.29 -4.17 -14.61
CA ASN A 271 19.03 -5.51 -15.12
C ASN A 271 19.63 -6.63 -14.24
N THR A 272 19.78 -6.36 -12.95
CA THR A 272 20.30 -7.31 -11.95
C THR A 272 19.18 -7.77 -11.01
N TRP A 273 19.34 -8.98 -10.49
CA TRP A 273 18.45 -9.54 -9.48
C TRP A 273 18.77 -8.98 -8.11
N ARG A 274 17.73 -8.58 -7.38
CA ARG A 274 17.82 -8.14 -5.96
C ARG A 274 16.83 -8.93 -5.12
N ALA A 275 17.23 -9.29 -3.91
CA ALA A 275 16.33 -9.94 -2.98
C ALA A 275 15.22 -8.98 -2.56
N VAL A 276 13.99 -9.52 -2.49
CA VAL A 276 12.83 -8.88 -1.85
C VAL A 276 12.75 -9.48 -0.45
N SER A 277 13.46 -8.85 0.49
CA SER A 277 13.72 -9.42 1.81
C SER A 277 12.46 -9.64 2.64
N ASP A 278 11.46 -8.77 2.49
CA ASP A 278 10.18 -8.87 3.17
C ASP A 278 9.16 -9.75 2.41
N ARG A 279 9.56 -10.34 1.29
CA ARG A 279 8.70 -11.18 0.43
C ARG A 279 7.37 -10.52 0.08
N HIS A 280 7.42 -9.24 -0.27
CA HIS A 280 6.28 -8.40 -0.49
C HIS A 280 6.24 -7.90 -1.94
N ILE A 281 5.14 -8.15 -2.63
CA ILE A 281 4.89 -7.68 -4.00
C ILE A 281 3.81 -6.60 -3.98
N VAL A 282 4.12 -5.45 -4.57
CA VAL A 282 3.25 -4.27 -4.60
C VAL A 282 2.64 -4.07 -5.97
N ASN A 283 1.32 -3.85 -6.03
CA ASN A 283 0.64 -3.36 -7.23
C ASN A 283 0.32 -1.88 -7.09
N HIS A 284 0.54 -1.15 -8.17
CA HIS A 284 0.20 0.26 -8.22
C HIS A 284 -1.22 0.45 -8.77
N PRO A 285 -2.06 1.25 -8.09
CA PRO A 285 -3.36 1.63 -8.62
C PRO A 285 -3.23 2.28 -10.00
N GLN A 286 -4.18 2.01 -10.89
CA GLN A 286 -4.28 2.76 -12.13
C GLN A 286 -4.59 4.21 -11.78
N LYS A 287 -3.76 5.12 -12.25
CA LYS A 287 -4.05 6.55 -12.13
C LYS A 287 -5.25 6.84 -13.02
N GLY A 288 -6.36 7.22 -12.42
CA GLY A 288 -7.54 7.70 -13.15
C GLY A 288 -7.13 8.93 -13.96
N GLY A 289 -7.36 8.90 -15.27
CA GLY A 289 -7.25 10.09 -16.10
C GLY A 289 -8.40 11.04 -15.74
N VAL A 290 -8.09 12.22 -15.22
CA VAL A 290 -9.06 13.30 -15.10
C VAL A 290 -9.00 14.13 -16.36
N THR A 291 -10.10 14.16 -17.12
CA THR A 291 -10.24 15.12 -18.21
C THR A 291 -10.67 16.46 -17.62
N VAL A 292 -9.78 17.43 -17.67
CA VAL A 292 -10.11 18.80 -17.28
C VAL A 292 -10.51 19.56 -18.53
N GLU A 293 -11.79 19.89 -18.63
CA GLU A 293 -12.29 20.77 -19.68
C GLU A 293 -12.17 22.21 -19.20
N ILE A 294 -11.36 23.00 -19.88
CA ILE A 294 -11.15 24.40 -19.55
C ILE A 294 -11.82 25.24 -20.63
N THR A 295 -12.89 25.92 -20.26
CA THR A 295 -13.58 26.85 -21.14
C THR A 295 -13.15 28.28 -20.85
N LYS A 296 -12.55 28.95 -21.84
CA LYS A 296 -12.27 30.40 -21.78
C LYS A 296 -13.48 31.17 -22.29
N GLU A 297 -14.11 31.91 -21.40
CA GLU A 297 -15.13 32.88 -21.79
C GLU A 297 -14.48 34.26 -21.98
N VAL A 298 -14.65 34.82 -23.17
CA VAL A 298 -14.16 36.17 -23.46
C VAL A 298 -15.36 37.10 -23.52
N THR A 299 -15.50 37.93 -22.48
CA THR A 299 -16.58 38.90 -22.36
C THR A 299 -16.10 40.32 -22.70
N GLY A 300 -17.01 41.13 -23.21
CA GLY A 300 -16.76 42.52 -23.58
C GLY A 300 -16.35 42.76 -25.02
N PRO A 301 -16.50 44.02 -25.49
CA PRO A 301 -16.36 44.37 -26.93
C PRO A 301 -14.91 44.31 -27.43
N LEU A 302 -13.91 44.31 -26.53
CA LEU A 302 -12.49 44.28 -26.88
C LEU A 302 -11.86 42.89 -26.70
N GLY A 303 -12.66 41.91 -26.31
CA GLY A 303 -12.18 40.56 -26.11
C GLY A 303 -11.77 39.87 -27.43
N ASN A 304 -10.52 39.44 -27.51
CA ASN A 304 -10.04 38.69 -28.69
C ASN A 304 -10.30 37.17 -28.49
N ARG A 305 -11.37 36.66 -29.09
CA ARG A 305 -11.77 35.25 -29.01
C ARG A 305 -10.85 34.28 -29.72
N LYS A 306 -9.97 34.78 -30.61
CA LYS A 306 -9.06 33.95 -31.43
C LYS A 306 -7.63 33.88 -30.85
N LYS A 307 -7.32 34.69 -29.84
CA LYS A 307 -6.00 34.68 -29.24
C LYS A 307 -5.81 33.41 -28.42
N PRO A 308 -4.83 32.56 -28.74
CA PRO A 308 -4.47 31.43 -27.83
C PRO A 308 -4.01 31.95 -26.49
N PHE A 309 -4.12 31.14 -25.47
CA PHE A 309 -3.55 31.40 -24.14
C PHE A 309 -2.76 30.17 -23.71
N ASP A 310 -1.65 30.41 -23.07
CA ASP A 310 -0.84 29.37 -22.46
C ASP A 310 -1.27 29.23 -20.99
N MET A 311 -1.25 27.98 -20.51
CA MET A 311 -1.44 27.67 -19.10
C MET A 311 -0.09 27.23 -18.55
N GLU A 312 0.35 27.91 -17.52
CA GLU A 312 1.53 27.54 -16.72
C GLU A 312 1.13 26.67 -15.53
#